data_ab6ba16de61a183a30f7c61a1dd0b543
#
_entry.id   ab6ba16de61a183a30f7c61a1dd0b543
#
_cell.length_a   1.000
_cell.length_b   1.000
_cell.length_c   1.000
_cell.angle_alpha   90.00
_cell.angle_beta   90.00
_cell.angle_gamma   90.00
#
_symmetry.space_group_name_H-M   'P 1'
#
loop_
_entity.id
_entity.type
_entity.pdbx_description
1 polymer ?
#
loop_
_entity_poly.entity_id
_entity_poly.type
_entity_poly.pdbx_seq_one_letter_code
_entity_poly.pdbx_strand_id
1 'polypeptide(L)'
;MAYLSNLTLYYKPTCPYCQKVLAYMEEQDIACEMKDVTIPGVVDELVAIGGKNQVPCLIIDGQPMYESDDIIMYLHGLVAAEEIG
;
A
#
# COMPACT_ATOMS: atom_id res chain seq x y z
N MET A 1 -17.45 0.96 0.09
CA MET A 1 -16.16 1.08 -0.61
C MET A 1 -15.46 2.34 -0.16
N ALA A 2 -14.22 2.22 0.27
CA ALA A 2 -13.44 3.38 0.72
C ALA A 2 -12.25 3.60 -0.21
N TYR A 3 -12.17 4.77 -0.82
CA TYR A 3 -11.01 5.18 -1.59
C TYR A 3 -10.21 6.19 -0.77
N LEU A 4 -8.95 5.86 -0.50
CA LEU A 4 -8.09 6.65 0.36
C LEU A 4 -7.10 7.45 -0.51
N SER A 5 -7.43 8.70 -0.76
CA SER A 5 -6.69 9.56 -1.70
C SER A 5 -5.30 9.97 -1.20
N ASN A 6 -5.05 9.83 0.10
CA ASN A 6 -3.75 10.15 0.69
C ASN A 6 -2.78 8.96 0.72
N LEU A 7 -3.19 7.80 0.17
CA LEU A 7 -2.37 6.59 0.15
C LEU A 7 -2.00 6.21 -1.28
N THR A 8 -0.78 5.68 -1.43
CA THR A 8 -0.31 5.09 -2.68
C THR A 8 0.41 3.80 -2.34
N LEU A 9 0.00 2.68 -2.93
CA LEU A 9 0.65 1.40 -2.69
C LEU A 9 1.53 1.04 -3.88
N TYR A 10 2.83 0.87 -3.63
CA TYR A 10 3.76 0.32 -4.60
C TYR A 10 3.85 -1.18 -4.38
N TYR A 11 3.65 -1.95 -5.43
CA TYR A 11 3.55 -3.41 -5.32
C TYR A 11 4.10 -4.09 -6.55
N LYS A 12 4.36 -5.40 -6.41
CA LYS A 12 4.72 -6.28 -7.51
C LYS A 12 3.70 -7.42 -7.54
N PRO A 13 3.02 -7.67 -8.66
CA PRO A 13 1.94 -8.66 -8.70
C PRO A 13 2.35 -10.08 -8.28
N THR A 14 3.62 -10.45 -8.48
CA THR A 14 4.11 -11.79 -8.15
C THR A 14 4.71 -11.91 -6.74
N CYS A 15 4.75 -10.82 -5.98
CA CYS A 15 5.35 -10.83 -4.64
C CYS A 15 4.34 -11.35 -3.61
N PRO A 16 4.66 -12.43 -2.86
CA PRO A 16 3.74 -12.97 -1.86
C PRO A 16 3.33 -11.97 -0.78
N TYR A 17 4.26 -11.13 -0.35
CA TYR A 17 3.97 -10.10 0.66
C TYR A 17 3.04 -9.02 0.12
N CYS A 18 3.20 -8.67 -1.16
CA CYS A 18 2.28 -7.74 -1.82
C CYS A 18 0.89 -8.36 -1.95
N GLN A 19 0.83 -9.64 -2.34
CA GLN A 19 -0.44 -10.35 -2.47
C GLN A 19 -1.21 -10.38 -1.15
N LYS A 20 -0.50 -10.51 -0.04
CA LYS A 20 -1.09 -10.49 1.29
C LYS A 20 -1.78 -9.15 1.57
N VAL A 21 -1.13 -8.04 1.23
CA VAL A 21 -1.70 -6.70 1.39
C VAL A 21 -2.89 -6.51 0.45
N LEU A 22 -2.73 -6.91 -0.81
CA LEU A 22 -3.79 -6.77 -1.81
C LEU A 22 -5.03 -7.57 -1.43
N ALA A 23 -4.85 -8.78 -0.94
CA ALA A 23 -5.96 -9.62 -0.49
C ALA A 23 -6.70 -8.99 0.69
N TYR A 24 -5.96 -8.41 1.63
CA TYR A 24 -6.56 -7.73 2.76
C TYR A 24 -7.38 -6.52 2.30
N MET A 25 -6.83 -5.72 1.39
CA MET A 25 -7.53 -4.56 0.85
C MET A 25 -8.81 -4.96 0.13
N GLU A 26 -8.76 -6.02 -0.66
CA GLU A 26 -9.93 -6.52 -1.36
C GLU A 26 -10.99 -7.01 -0.37
N GLU A 27 -10.59 -7.75 0.64
CA GLU A 27 -11.47 -8.26 1.67
C GLU A 27 -12.17 -7.15 2.43
N GLN A 28 -11.46 -6.06 2.71
CA GLN A 28 -11.99 -4.92 3.45
C GLN A 28 -12.58 -3.82 2.56
N ASP A 29 -12.60 -4.05 1.25
CA ASP A 29 -13.11 -3.09 0.27
C ASP A 29 -12.41 -1.72 0.36
N ILE A 30 -11.09 -1.76 0.50
CA ILE A 30 -10.23 -0.58 0.55
C ILE A 30 -9.62 -0.35 -0.83
N ALA A 31 -9.62 0.88 -1.31
CA ALA A 31 -8.96 1.25 -2.56
C ALA A 31 -8.07 2.47 -2.35
N CYS A 32 -6.97 2.51 -3.09
CA CYS A 32 -6.08 3.67 -3.12
C CYS A 32 -5.34 3.66 -4.45
N GLU A 33 -4.48 4.64 -4.69
CA GLU A 33 -3.66 4.66 -5.88
C GLU A 33 -2.69 3.47 -5.84
N MET A 34 -2.60 2.75 -6.96
CA MET A 34 -1.79 1.53 -7.07
C MET A 34 -0.70 1.75 -8.10
N LYS A 35 0.55 1.42 -7.74
CA LYS A 35 1.70 1.56 -8.61
C LYS A 35 2.42 0.22 -8.74
N ASP A 36 2.36 -0.37 -9.93
CA ASP A 36 3.01 -1.64 -10.23
C ASP A 36 4.48 -1.38 -10.58
N VAL A 37 5.40 -1.88 -9.76
CA VAL A 37 6.83 -1.61 -9.95
C VAL A 37 7.44 -2.35 -11.13
N THR A 38 6.71 -3.27 -11.76
CA THR A 38 7.17 -3.91 -13.00
C THR A 38 7.02 -2.98 -14.22
N ILE A 39 6.26 -1.90 -14.06
CA ILE A 39 6.10 -0.91 -15.12
C ILE A 39 7.35 -0.01 -15.13
N PRO A 40 7.98 0.23 -16.32
CA PRO A 40 9.18 1.05 -16.39
C PRO A 40 8.99 2.43 -15.76
N GLY A 41 9.95 2.85 -14.94
CA GLY A 41 9.94 4.14 -14.27
C GLY A 41 9.33 4.14 -12.87
N VAL A 42 8.51 3.15 -12.53
CA VAL A 42 7.83 3.12 -11.23
C VAL A 42 8.81 2.84 -10.09
N VAL A 43 9.80 1.96 -10.30
CA VAL A 43 10.84 1.71 -9.29
C VAL A 43 11.57 3.01 -8.94
N ASP A 44 11.87 3.82 -9.95
CA ASP A 44 12.57 5.10 -9.72
C ASP A 44 11.73 6.03 -8.84
N GLU A 45 10.42 6.06 -9.04
CA GLU A 45 9.51 6.83 -8.18
C GLU A 45 9.56 6.31 -6.75
N LEU A 46 9.50 4.99 -6.58
CA LEU A 46 9.52 4.37 -5.26
C LEU A 46 10.79 4.71 -4.51
N VAL A 47 11.94 4.58 -5.16
CA VAL A 47 13.23 4.89 -4.55
C VAL A 47 13.33 6.37 -4.19
N ALA A 48 12.81 7.25 -5.04
CA ALA A 48 12.83 8.69 -4.79
C ALA A 48 12.02 9.07 -3.55
N ILE A 49 10.87 8.41 -3.35
CA ILE A 49 9.99 8.71 -2.23
C ILE A 49 10.42 7.98 -0.96
N GLY A 50 10.69 6.67 -1.09
CA GLY A 50 10.92 5.80 0.06
C GLY A 50 12.36 5.53 0.39
N GLY A 51 13.28 5.76 -0.55
CA GLY A 51 14.70 5.52 -0.34
C GLY A 51 15.15 4.09 -0.61
N LYS A 52 14.24 3.15 -0.86
CA LYS A 52 14.56 1.74 -1.11
C LYS A 52 13.70 1.17 -2.22
N ASN A 53 14.26 0.20 -2.94
CA ASN A 53 13.49 -0.62 -3.87
C ASN A 53 12.98 -1.86 -3.12
N GLN A 54 11.94 -1.67 -2.33
CA GLN A 54 11.33 -2.76 -1.55
C GLN A 54 9.82 -2.64 -1.65
N VAL A 55 9.14 -3.74 -1.94
CA VAL A 55 7.68 -3.81 -1.97
C VAL A 55 7.21 -4.92 -1.04
N PRO A 56 5.99 -4.81 -0.49
CA PRO A 56 5.07 -3.69 -0.66
C PRO A 56 5.53 -2.43 0.06
N CYS A 57 5.18 -1.28 -0.48
CA CYS A 57 5.45 0.00 0.19
C CYS A 57 4.20 0.86 0.12
N LEU A 58 3.65 1.22 1.26
CA LEU A 58 2.52 2.12 1.35
C LEU A 58 3.02 3.52 1.67
N ILE A 59 2.71 4.46 0.79
CA ILE A 59 3.02 5.87 1.02
C ILE A 59 1.81 6.51 1.69
N ILE A 60 2.01 7.05 2.87
CA ILE A 60 0.96 7.67 3.68
C ILE A 60 1.32 9.14 3.84
N ASP A 61 0.58 10.02 3.18
CA ASP A 61 0.87 11.47 3.21
C ASP A 61 2.34 11.76 2.91
N GLY A 62 2.92 11.05 1.93
CA GLY A 62 4.29 11.22 1.52
C GLY A 62 5.33 10.43 2.32
N GLN A 63 4.92 9.67 3.32
CA GLN A 63 5.83 8.88 4.17
C GLN A 63 5.73 7.40 3.86
N PRO A 64 6.86 6.70 3.67
CA PRO A 64 6.83 5.28 3.32
C PRO A 64 6.65 4.37 4.52
N MET A 65 5.91 3.28 4.31
CA MET A 65 5.77 2.18 5.26
C MET A 65 6.03 0.89 4.50
N TYR A 66 7.01 0.10 4.91
CA TYR A 66 7.52 -1.01 4.10
C TYR A 66 7.03 -2.40 4.49
N GLU A 67 6.84 -2.70 5.74
CA GLU A 67 6.52 -4.07 6.16
C GLU A 67 5.06 -4.41 5.89
N SER A 68 4.80 -5.56 5.24
CA SER A 68 3.43 -5.96 4.91
C SER A 68 2.51 -6.05 6.12
N ASP A 69 3.03 -6.57 7.24
CA ASP A 69 2.24 -6.67 8.46
C ASP A 69 1.93 -5.29 9.03
N ASP A 70 2.88 -4.36 8.98
CA ASP A 70 2.66 -3.00 9.45
C ASP A 70 1.65 -2.27 8.56
N ILE A 71 1.72 -2.50 7.26
CA ILE A 71 0.76 -1.93 6.30
C ILE A 71 -0.65 -2.42 6.62
N ILE A 72 -0.80 -3.71 6.83
CA ILE A 72 -2.10 -4.31 7.15
C ILE A 72 -2.62 -3.77 8.49
N MET A 73 -1.77 -3.65 9.49
CA MET A 73 -2.17 -3.07 10.78
C MET A 73 -2.62 -1.63 10.64
N TYR A 74 -1.93 -0.84 9.82
CA TYR A 74 -2.33 0.54 9.57
C TYR A 74 -3.71 0.60 8.91
N LEU A 75 -3.92 -0.21 7.87
CA LEU A 75 -5.20 -0.27 7.17
C LEU A 75 -6.31 -0.75 8.08
N HIS A 76 -6.01 -1.73 8.94
CA HIS A 76 -6.98 -2.23 9.92
C HIS A 76 -7.42 -1.12 10.87
N GLY A 77 -6.49 -0.28 11.31
CA GLY A 77 -6.80 0.86 12.16
C GLY A 77 -7.74 1.85 11.47
N LEU A 78 -7.56 2.09 10.17
CA LEU A 78 -8.44 2.96 9.41
C LEU A 78 -9.85 2.37 9.29
N VAL A 79 -9.95 1.06 9.03
CA VAL A 79 -11.25 0.38 8.93
C VAL A 79 -11.97 0.42 10.27
N ALA A 80 -11.27 0.13 11.36
CA ALA A 80 -11.85 0.15 12.69
C ALA A 80 -12.34 1.55 13.08
N ALA A 81 -11.58 2.59 12.74
CA ALA A 81 -11.98 3.96 13.01
C ALA A 81 -13.23 4.35 12.23
N GLU A 82 -13.33 3.91 10.98
CA GLU A 82 -14.50 4.16 10.14
C GLU A 82 -15.75 3.46 10.68
N GLU A 83 -15.60 2.23 11.16
CA GLU A 83 -16.70 1.46 11.73
C GLU A 83 -17.24 2.08 13.02
N ILE A 84 -16.37 2.69 13.80
CA ILE A 84 -16.75 3.36 15.05
C ILE A 84 -17.44 4.69 14.77
N GLY A 85 -16.99 5.36 13.73
CA GLY A 85 -17.56 6.63 13.31
C GLY A 85 -18.84 6.46 12.57
#